data_a483c98da1c1ba2ee84475b5956a49f3
#
_entry.id   a483c98da1c1ba2ee84475b5956a49f3
#
_cell.length_a   1.000
_cell.length_b   1.000
_cell.length_c   1.000
_cell.angle_alpha   90.00
_cell.angle_beta   90.00
_cell.angle_gamma   90.00
#
_symmetry.space_group_name_H-M   'P 1'
#
loop_
_entity.id
_entity.type
_entity.pdbx_description
1 polymer ?
#
loop_
_entity_poly.entity_id
_entity_poly.type
_entity_poly.pdbx_seq_one_letter_code
_entity_poly.pdbx_strand_id
1 'polypeptide(L)'
;LKKNHGKEEMRARDLFYAMWVSDLFMARVQEDADWTLMCPHECPHLYDTYGEEFERLYTSYEAAGKGRKTIKARDLWEKILESQIETGTPYMLYKDAANRKSNQKNLGTIRSSNLCTEIMEYTAKDEVAVCNLASIALPMFISEKETGEKYFNHKKLYDVTKKVIRNLDTVIDANFYPVIEAENSNFRHRPVGLGIQGLADAFIMLRLPFTSDE
;
A
#
# COMPACT_ATOMS: atom_id res chain seq x y z
N LEU A 1 -8.72 -1.53 16.96
CA LEU A 1 -9.60 -0.49 16.41
C LEU A 1 -9.94 0.63 17.40
N LYS A 2 -9.86 0.39 18.72
CA LYS A 2 -10.21 1.37 19.76
C LYS A 2 -9.01 2.11 20.35
N LYS A 3 -8.05 2.54 19.54
CA LYS A 3 -6.83 3.18 20.03
C LYS A 3 -7.03 4.49 20.80
N ASN A 4 -8.18 5.14 20.63
CA ASN A 4 -8.53 6.39 21.30
C ASN A 4 -9.55 6.22 22.45
N HIS A 5 -9.88 4.98 22.85
CA HIS A 5 -10.81 4.69 23.90
C HIS A 5 -10.12 4.16 25.17
N GLY A 6 -10.79 4.30 26.30
CA GLY A 6 -10.30 3.84 27.59
C GLY A 6 -9.39 4.84 28.30
N LYS A 7 -8.65 4.37 29.30
CA LYS A 7 -7.70 5.19 30.07
C LYS A 7 -6.54 5.63 29.16
N GLU A 8 -5.99 6.81 29.41
CA GLU A 8 -4.93 7.40 28.57
C GLU A 8 -3.71 6.48 28.41
N GLU A 9 -3.28 5.83 29.47
CA GLU A 9 -2.19 4.86 29.47
C GLU A 9 -2.42 3.61 28.60
N MET A 10 -3.69 3.34 28.27
CA MET A 10 -4.10 2.22 27.42
C MET A 10 -4.32 2.60 25.96
N ARG A 11 -4.16 3.87 25.63
CA ARG A 11 -4.39 4.37 24.26
C ARG A 11 -3.13 4.26 23.43
N ALA A 12 -3.29 3.81 22.19
CA ALA A 12 -2.19 3.67 21.24
C ALA A 12 -2.24 4.81 20.18
N ARG A 13 -2.17 6.07 20.65
CA ARG A 13 -2.36 7.26 19.81
C ARG A 13 -1.36 7.36 18.67
N ASP A 14 -0.11 6.97 18.92
CA ASP A 14 1.00 7.06 17.96
C ASP A 14 1.16 5.82 17.09
N LEU A 15 0.27 4.82 17.22
CA LEU A 15 0.25 3.65 16.36
C LEU A 15 -0.70 3.86 15.17
N PHE A 16 -0.21 3.55 13.99
CA PHE A 16 -0.97 3.51 12.75
C PHE A 16 -1.26 2.06 12.40
N TYR A 17 -2.54 1.75 12.22
CA TYR A 17 -3.00 0.40 11.91
C TYR A 17 -3.39 0.28 10.45
N ALA A 18 -3.15 -0.91 9.88
CA ALA A 18 -3.66 -1.30 8.58
C ALA A 18 -4.37 -2.65 8.67
N MET A 19 -5.40 -2.82 7.86
CA MET A 19 -6.09 -4.09 7.69
C MET A 19 -5.66 -4.70 6.35
N TRP A 20 -5.17 -5.92 6.39
CA TRP A 20 -4.80 -6.73 5.22
C TRP A 20 -5.96 -7.66 4.87
N VAL A 21 -6.87 -7.17 4.02
CA VAL A 21 -8.21 -7.73 3.81
C VAL A 21 -8.25 -8.64 2.60
N SER A 22 -8.87 -9.83 2.76
CA SER A 22 -9.12 -10.76 1.66
C SER A 22 -10.41 -10.42 0.90
N ASP A 23 -10.50 -10.88 -0.36
CA ASP A 23 -11.72 -10.79 -1.17
C ASP A 23 -12.87 -11.54 -0.49
N LEU A 24 -12.58 -12.69 0.16
CA LEU A 24 -13.56 -13.46 0.93
C LEU A 24 -14.22 -12.63 2.05
N PHE A 25 -13.44 -11.81 2.78
CA PHE A 25 -14.01 -10.95 3.81
C PHE A 25 -14.98 -9.93 3.20
N MET A 26 -14.59 -9.30 2.09
CA MET A 26 -15.44 -8.32 1.43
C MET A 26 -16.73 -8.94 0.86
N ALA A 27 -16.65 -10.15 0.31
CA ALA A 27 -17.83 -10.90 -0.13
C ALA A 27 -18.77 -11.17 1.06
N ARG A 28 -18.23 -11.61 2.19
CA ARG A 28 -19.03 -11.86 3.40
C ARG A 28 -19.62 -10.58 4.02
N VAL A 29 -18.96 -9.44 3.89
CA VAL A 29 -19.54 -8.13 4.25
C VAL A 29 -20.73 -7.81 3.36
N GLN A 30 -20.61 -8.03 2.05
CA GLN A 30 -21.68 -7.78 1.10
C GLN A 30 -22.92 -8.68 1.34
N GLU A 31 -22.68 -9.94 1.64
CA GLU A 31 -23.69 -10.97 1.86
C GLU A 31 -24.26 -11.00 3.31
N ASP A 32 -23.72 -10.16 4.19
CA ASP A 32 -24.02 -10.18 5.63
C ASP A 32 -23.77 -11.56 6.29
N ALA A 33 -22.71 -12.23 5.81
CA ALA A 33 -22.32 -13.55 6.27
C ALA A 33 -21.45 -13.47 7.54
N ASP A 34 -21.21 -14.63 8.13
CA ASP A 34 -20.38 -14.75 9.33
C ASP A 34 -18.88 -14.67 8.99
N TRP A 35 -18.11 -14.10 9.91
CA TRP A 35 -16.66 -14.05 9.88
C TRP A 35 -16.07 -14.64 11.15
N THR A 36 -15.17 -15.60 11.00
CA THR A 36 -14.56 -16.33 12.10
C THR A 36 -13.19 -15.77 12.43
N LEU A 37 -13.00 -15.31 13.66
CA LEU A 37 -11.71 -14.86 14.16
C LEU A 37 -10.87 -16.08 14.54
N MET A 38 -9.68 -16.18 13.99
CA MET A 38 -8.77 -17.30 14.13
C MET A 38 -7.45 -16.91 14.78
N CYS A 39 -6.84 -17.87 15.47
CA CYS A 39 -5.50 -17.71 16.02
C CYS A 39 -4.47 -18.14 14.97
N PRO A 40 -3.45 -17.32 14.62
CA PRO A 40 -2.46 -17.68 13.63
C PRO A 40 -1.65 -18.95 13.95
N HIS A 41 -1.49 -19.25 15.24
CA HIS A 41 -0.82 -20.46 15.69
C HIS A 41 -1.66 -21.73 15.44
N GLU A 42 -2.97 -21.64 15.62
CA GLU A 42 -3.91 -22.76 15.45
C GLU A 42 -4.34 -22.92 13.98
N CYS A 43 -4.29 -21.84 13.22
CA CYS A 43 -4.66 -21.78 11.81
C CYS A 43 -3.48 -21.21 10.99
N PRO A 44 -2.37 -21.99 10.87
CA PRO A 44 -1.18 -21.53 10.16
C PRO A 44 -1.44 -21.29 8.68
N HIS A 45 -0.52 -20.59 8.02
CA HIS A 45 -0.49 -20.29 6.58
C HIS A 45 -1.60 -19.37 6.03
N LEU A 46 -2.55 -18.90 6.83
CA LEU A 46 -3.52 -17.91 6.37
C LEU A 46 -2.86 -16.58 5.96
N TYR A 47 -1.70 -16.25 6.53
CA TYR A 47 -0.93 -15.06 6.16
C TYR A 47 -0.07 -15.27 4.90
N ASP A 48 0.21 -16.52 4.52
CA ASP A 48 1.03 -16.88 3.36
C ASP A 48 0.22 -17.09 2.08
N THR A 49 -1.09 -17.24 2.21
CA THR A 49 -2.00 -17.57 1.11
C THR A 49 -2.89 -16.37 0.73
N TYR A 50 -3.37 -16.34 -0.51
CA TYR A 50 -4.30 -15.35 -1.03
C TYR A 50 -5.23 -15.94 -2.10
N GLY A 51 -6.30 -15.23 -2.44
CA GLY A 51 -7.28 -15.67 -3.44
C GLY A 51 -7.95 -16.98 -3.05
N GLU A 52 -8.19 -17.85 -4.01
CA GLU A 52 -8.89 -19.13 -3.84
C GLU A 52 -8.21 -20.07 -2.84
N GLU A 53 -6.88 -20.07 -2.78
CA GLU A 53 -6.14 -20.86 -1.81
C GLU A 53 -6.41 -20.39 -0.37
N PHE A 54 -6.42 -19.08 -0.14
CA PHE A 54 -6.79 -18.51 1.16
C PHE A 54 -8.23 -18.92 1.53
N GLU A 55 -9.17 -18.77 0.61
CA GLU A 55 -10.57 -19.10 0.83
C GLU A 55 -10.74 -20.56 1.21
N ARG A 56 -10.14 -21.45 0.44
CA ARG A 56 -10.16 -22.89 0.71
C ARG A 56 -9.57 -23.24 2.08
N LEU A 57 -8.44 -22.64 2.43
CA LEU A 57 -7.78 -22.87 3.71
C LEU A 57 -8.60 -22.32 4.88
N TYR A 58 -9.09 -21.09 4.75
CA TYR A 58 -9.89 -20.43 5.76
C TYR A 58 -11.20 -21.20 6.05
N THR A 59 -11.94 -21.58 5.02
CA THR A 59 -13.18 -22.35 5.16
C THR A 59 -12.94 -23.75 5.71
N SER A 60 -11.80 -24.38 5.41
CA SER A 60 -11.42 -25.64 6.02
C SER A 60 -11.21 -25.56 7.53
N TYR A 61 -10.63 -24.46 8.00
CA TYR A 61 -10.47 -24.22 9.43
C TYR A 61 -11.80 -23.90 10.12
N GLU A 62 -12.72 -23.22 9.46
CA GLU A 62 -14.08 -23.03 9.95
C GLU A 62 -14.79 -24.39 10.11
N ALA A 63 -14.75 -25.22 9.08
CA ALA A 63 -15.35 -26.56 9.11
C ALA A 63 -14.74 -27.48 10.19
N ALA A 64 -13.46 -27.30 10.49
CA ALA A 64 -12.75 -28.01 11.56
C ALA A 64 -13.00 -27.43 12.96
N GLY A 65 -13.81 -26.38 13.10
CA GLY A 65 -14.13 -25.75 14.39
C GLY A 65 -12.95 -25.05 15.08
N LYS A 66 -11.94 -24.62 14.30
CA LYS A 66 -10.73 -23.95 14.84
C LYS A 66 -10.92 -22.44 15.13
N GLY A 67 -12.11 -21.92 14.94
CA GLY A 67 -12.42 -20.52 15.22
C GLY A 67 -12.43 -20.18 16.70
N ARG A 68 -11.90 -19.03 17.07
CA ARG A 68 -11.97 -18.49 18.43
C ARG A 68 -13.29 -17.78 18.73
N LYS A 69 -13.83 -17.10 17.73
CA LYS A 69 -15.09 -16.35 17.82
C LYS A 69 -15.64 -16.12 16.42
N THR A 70 -16.94 -16.28 16.26
CA THR A 70 -17.65 -15.92 15.04
C THR A 70 -18.46 -14.65 15.27
N ILE A 71 -18.42 -13.72 14.32
CA ILE A 71 -19.14 -12.45 14.32
C ILE A 71 -19.70 -12.21 12.92
N LYS A 72 -20.64 -11.28 12.78
CA LYS A 72 -21.03 -10.81 11.46
C LYS A 72 -19.89 -10.03 10.81
N ALA A 73 -19.60 -10.32 9.54
CA ALA A 73 -18.58 -9.59 8.79
C ALA A 73 -18.95 -8.11 8.67
N ARG A 74 -20.23 -7.80 8.53
CA ARG A 74 -20.75 -6.42 8.45
C ARG A 74 -20.56 -5.67 9.77
N ASP A 75 -20.79 -6.30 10.92
CA ASP A 75 -20.53 -5.68 12.22
C ASP A 75 -19.05 -5.30 12.38
N LEU A 76 -18.14 -6.16 11.94
CA LEU A 76 -16.71 -5.84 11.94
C LEU A 76 -16.39 -4.68 10.98
N TRP A 77 -16.99 -4.68 9.79
CA TRP A 77 -16.85 -3.63 8.81
C TRP A 77 -17.31 -2.27 9.35
N GLU A 78 -18.48 -2.22 9.99
CA GLU A 78 -18.99 -1.01 10.63
C GLU A 78 -18.04 -0.49 11.71
N LYS A 79 -17.43 -1.38 12.51
CA LYS A 79 -16.42 -0.98 13.50
C LYS A 79 -15.14 -0.46 12.88
N ILE A 80 -14.77 -0.94 11.70
CA ILE A 80 -13.64 -0.39 10.93
C ILE A 80 -13.98 1.03 10.46
N LEU A 81 -15.15 1.24 9.88
CA LEU A 81 -15.60 2.55 9.42
C LEU A 81 -15.72 3.57 10.56
N GLU A 82 -16.30 3.16 11.70
CA GLU A 82 -16.36 3.98 12.92
C GLU A 82 -14.95 4.44 13.34
N SER A 83 -14.00 3.52 13.37
CA SER A 83 -12.60 3.82 13.70
C SER A 83 -11.96 4.79 12.70
N GLN A 84 -12.25 4.64 11.41
CA GLN A 84 -11.73 5.53 10.37
C GLN A 84 -12.28 6.95 10.49
N ILE A 85 -13.56 7.10 10.82
CA ILE A 85 -14.17 8.42 11.05
C ILE A 85 -13.52 9.11 12.27
N GLU A 86 -13.28 8.35 13.34
CA GLU A 86 -12.72 8.89 14.59
C GLU A 86 -11.22 9.18 14.51
N THR A 87 -10.46 8.39 13.76
CA THR A 87 -8.98 8.38 13.86
C THR A 87 -8.24 8.40 12.52
N GLY A 88 -8.91 8.28 11.39
CA GLY A 88 -8.31 8.09 10.06
C GLY A 88 -7.68 6.72 9.84
N THR A 89 -7.77 5.80 10.81
CA THR A 89 -7.20 4.44 10.74
C THR A 89 -8.24 3.40 11.18
N PRO A 90 -8.09 2.11 10.78
CA PRO A 90 -6.99 1.51 10.02
C PRO A 90 -7.00 1.90 8.54
N TYR A 91 -5.84 1.87 7.90
CA TYR A 91 -5.75 1.86 6.44
C TYR A 91 -6.30 0.54 5.89
N MET A 92 -6.90 0.60 4.70
CA MET A 92 -7.48 -0.59 4.07
C MET A 92 -6.62 -1.03 2.89
N LEU A 93 -6.13 -2.26 2.94
CA LEU A 93 -5.29 -2.88 1.93
C LEU A 93 -5.91 -4.21 1.50
N TYR A 94 -6.00 -4.42 0.20
CA TYR A 94 -6.65 -5.58 -0.38
C TYR A 94 -5.59 -6.63 -0.74
N LYS A 95 -5.44 -7.60 0.14
CA LYS A 95 -4.44 -8.67 0.10
C LYS A 95 -4.40 -9.42 -1.23
N ASP A 96 -5.55 -9.84 -1.73
CA ASP A 96 -5.64 -10.67 -2.91
C ASP A 96 -5.30 -9.86 -4.17
N ALA A 97 -5.82 -8.64 -4.28
CA ALA A 97 -5.50 -7.74 -5.39
C ALA A 97 -4.02 -7.36 -5.40
N ALA A 98 -3.44 -7.03 -4.24
CA ALA A 98 -2.02 -6.71 -4.11
C ALA A 98 -1.13 -7.85 -4.61
N ASN A 99 -1.40 -9.08 -4.19
CA ASN A 99 -0.62 -10.24 -4.59
C ASN A 99 -0.82 -10.61 -6.08
N ARG A 100 -2.04 -10.55 -6.60
CA ARG A 100 -2.31 -10.79 -8.03
C ARG A 100 -1.60 -9.78 -8.94
N LYS A 101 -1.50 -8.52 -8.51
CA LYS A 101 -0.91 -7.42 -9.29
C LYS A 101 0.59 -7.24 -9.07
N SER A 102 1.17 -7.84 -8.03
CA SER A 102 2.58 -7.68 -7.70
C SER A 102 3.51 -8.09 -8.85
N ASN A 103 4.50 -7.26 -9.12
CA ASN A 103 5.60 -7.58 -10.02
C ASN A 103 6.58 -8.60 -9.42
N GLN A 104 6.49 -8.87 -8.12
CA GLN A 104 7.36 -9.79 -7.37
C GLN A 104 6.66 -11.09 -6.95
N LYS A 105 5.48 -11.39 -7.48
CA LYS A 105 4.72 -12.61 -7.18
C LYS A 105 5.47 -13.93 -7.45
N ASN A 106 6.51 -13.87 -8.30
CA ASN A 106 7.42 -15.01 -8.55
C ASN A 106 8.37 -15.29 -7.38
N LEU A 107 8.54 -14.36 -6.46
CA LEU A 107 9.39 -14.50 -5.26
C LEU A 107 8.61 -15.11 -4.10
N GLY A 108 7.35 -14.76 -3.96
CA GLY A 108 6.48 -15.23 -2.88
C GLY A 108 5.30 -14.29 -2.60
N THR A 109 4.61 -14.55 -1.50
CA THR A 109 3.43 -13.78 -1.09
C THR A 109 3.84 -12.49 -0.38
N ILE A 110 3.26 -11.36 -0.79
CA ILE A 110 3.35 -10.09 -0.07
C ILE A 110 2.39 -10.15 1.11
N ARG A 111 2.89 -9.87 2.32
CA ARG A 111 2.17 -10.05 3.59
C ARG A 111 1.78 -8.76 4.27
N SER A 112 2.39 -7.65 3.88
CA SER A 112 2.10 -6.33 4.43
C SER A 112 2.58 -5.22 3.49
N SER A 113 2.35 -3.98 3.88
CA SER A 113 2.86 -2.78 3.24
C SER A 113 3.62 -1.93 4.27
N ASN A 114 4.10 -0.76 3.88
CA ASN A 114 4.71 0.23 4.76
C ASN A 114 3.67 1.12 5.47
N LEU A 115 4.12 2.08 6.26
CA LEU A 115 3.28 3.00 7.02
C LEU A 115 2.27 3.76 6.15
N CYS A 116 2.71 4.28 4.99
CA CYS A 116 1.86 5.09 4.10
C CYS A 116 1.09 4.23 3.09
N THR A 117 1.30 2.90 3.07
CA THR A 117 0.59 1.90 2.26
C THR A 117 0.87 1.92 0.74
N GLU A 118 1.81 2.73 0.28
CA GLU A 118 2.17 2.84 -1.13
C GLU A 118 3.11 1.72 -1.61
N ILE A 119 3.81 1.01 -0.70
CA ILE A 119 4.81 0.00 -1.05
C ILE A 119 4.22 -1.39 -0.98
N MET A 120 4.26 -2.11 -2.08
CA MET A 120 3.83 -3.51 -2.22
C MET A 120 5.00 -4.35 -2.71
N GLU A 121 5.99 -4.58 -1.83
CA GLU A 121 7.22 -5.30 -2.11
C GLU A 121 7.35 -6.55 -1.26
N TYR A 122 8.07 -7.54 -1.79
CA TYR A 122 8.33 -8.80 -1.12
C TYR A 122 9.30 -8.60 0.05
N THR A 123 8.97 -9.20 1.19
CA THR A 123 9.81 -9.27 2.39
C THR A 123 9.86 -10.71 2.87
N ALA A 124 11.05 -11.18 3.22
CA ALA A 124 11.31 -12.51 3.75
C ALA A 124 12.27 -12.43 4.95
N LYS A 125 12.68 -13.60 5.45
CA LYS A 125 13.58 -13.68 6.60
C LYS A 125 14.95 -13.05 6.33
N ASP A 126 15.46 -13.16 5.10
CA ASP A 126 16.77 -12.71 4.64
C ASP A 126 16.75 -11.43 3.81
N GLU A 127 15.56 -10.87 3.59
CA GLU A 127 15.39 -9.63 2.84
C GLU A 127 14.21 -8.80 3.35
N VAL A 128 14.48 -7.53 3.65
CA VAL A 128 13.48 -6.55 4.05
C VAL A 128 13.35 -5.49 2.97
N ALA A 129 12.15 -5.34 2.43
CA ALA A 129 11.89 -4.38 1.37
C ALA A 129 12.21 -2.94 1.80
N VAL A 130 12.91 -2.23 0.93
CA VAL A 130 13.24 -0.81 1.08
C VAL A 130 12.94 -0.11 -0.23
N CYS A 131 12.18 0.96 -0.21
CA CYS A 131 11.87 1.74 -1.39
C CYS A 131 12.66 3.06 -1.41
N ASN A 132 13.24 3.39 -2.57
CA ASN A 132 13.96 4.64 -2.83
C ASN A 132 13.03 5.58 -3.59
N LEU A 133 12.63 6.69 -2.96
CA LEU A 133 11.52 7.52 -3.39
C LEU A 133 11.97 8.90 -3.87
N ALA A 134 11.30 9.40 -4.91
CA ALA A 134 11.34 10.78 -5.33
C ALA A 134 9.98 11.23 -5.91
N SER A 135 9.76 12.54 -6.00
CA SER A 135 8.60 13.08 -6.70
C SER A 135 8.98 14.29 -7.54
N ILE A 136 8.31 14.45 -8.69
CA ILE A 136 8.53 15.53 -9.65
C ILE A 136 7.39 16.54 -9.55
N ALA A 137 7.73 17.81 -9.35
CA ALA A 137 6.77 18.91 -9.33
C ALA A 137 6.40 19.33 -10.76
N LEU A 138 5.23 18.93 -11.23
CA LEU A 138 4.77 19.20 -12.61
C LEU A 138 4.70 20.68 -12.98
N PRO A 139 4.35 21.63 -12.10
CA PRO A 139 4.36 23.06 -12.42
C PRO A 139 5.70 23.57 -12.95
N MET A 140 6.81 22.94 -12.57
CA MET A 140 8.15 23.31 -13.01
C MET A 140 8.43 23.01 -14.50
N PHE A 141 7.52 22.31 -15.16
CA PHE A 141 7.59 21.94 -16.57
C PHE A 141 6.66 22.78 -17.45
N ILE A 142 6.01 23.78 -16.89
CA ILE A 142 5.29 24.77 -17.68
C ILE A 142 6.29 25.78 -18.20
N SER A 143 6.32 25.93 -19.51
CA SER A 143 7.16 26.87 -20.25
C SER A 143 6.28 27.86 -21.00
N GLU A 144 6.85 28.98 -21.39
CA GLU A 144 6.17 30.03 -22.14
C GLU A 144 6.88 30.24 -23.46
N LYS A 145 6.12 30.33 -24.55
CA LYS A 145 6.61 30.69 -25.90
C LYS A 145 6.87 32.19 -25.96
N GLU A 146 7.58 32.65 -26.95
CA GLU A 146 7.79 34.08 -27.24
C GLU A 146 6.48 34.85 -27.43
N THR A 147 5.42 34.14 -27.80
CA THR A 147 4.06 34.68 -27.95
C THR A 147 3.31 34.89 -26.63
N GLY A 148 3.88 34.48 -25.50
CA GLY A 148 3.22 34.49 -24.19
C GLY A 148 2.31 33.26 -23.93
N GLU A 149 2.21 32.34 -24.89
CA GLU A 149 1.45 31.11 -24.75
C GLU A 149 2.16 30.12 -23.82
N LYS A 150 1.47 29.60 -22.81
CA LYS A 150 1.99 28.58 -21.92
C LYS A 150 1.74 27.18 -22.49
N TYR A 151 2.71 26.30 -22.29
CA TYR A 151 2.62 24.89 -22.71
C TYR A 151 3.35 24.00 -21.74
N PHE A 152 2.98 22.72 -21.70
CA PHE A 152 3.67 21.71 -20.91
C PHE A 152 4.89 21.17 -21.68
N ASN A 153 6.08 21.31 -21.08
CA ASN A 153 7.33 20.93 -21.72
C ASN A 153 7.67 19.45 -21.46
N HIS A 154 7.09 18.57 -22.25
CA HIS A 154 7.31 17.12 -22.18
C HIS A 154 8.79 16.72 -22.33
N LYS A 155 9.55 17.45 -23.17
CA LYS A 155 11.00 17.18 -23.38
C LYS A 155 11.79 17.43 -22.10
N LYS A 156 11.52 18.53 -21.41
CA LYS A 156 12.14 18.85 -20.13
C LYS A 156 11.78 17.81 -19.08
N LEU A 157 10.51 17.39 -19.01
CA LEU A 157 10.06 16.33 -18.09
C LEU A 157 10.81 15.02 -18.37
N TYR A 158 10.90 14.60 -19.63
CA TYR A 158 11.63 13.39 -20.02
C TYR A 158 13.11 13.44 -19.56
N ASP A 159 13.80 14.54 -19.81
CA ASP A 159 15.22 14.68 -19.47
C ASP A 159 15.45 14.69 -17.95
N VAL A 160 14.57 15.33 -17.19
CA VAL A 160 14.62 15.35 -15.73
C VAL A 160 14.30 13.97 -15.17
N THR A 161 13.23 13.31 -15.64
CA THR A 161 12.86 11.96 -15.21
C THR A 161 14.00 10.97 -15.39
N LYS A 162 14.67 11.02 -16.55
CA LYS A 162 15.83 10.17 -16.83
C LYS A 162 16.98 10.39 -15.84
N LYS A 163 17.22 11.63 -15.42
CA LYS A 163 18.25 11.96 -14.42
C LYS A 163 17.84 11.48 -13.02
N VAL A 164 16.56 11.68 -12.64
CA VAL A 164 16.06 11.29 -11.33
C VAL A 164 16.12 9.78 -11.15
N ILE A 165 15.72 8.99 -12.16
CA ILE A 165 15.82 7.52 -12.08
C ILE A 165 17.27 7.07 -11.90
N ARG A 166 18.22 7.66 -12.61
CA ARG A 166 19.66 7.36 -12.42
C ARG A 166 20.15 7.72 -11.03
N ASN A 167 19.67 8.86 -10.49
CA ASN A 167 20.05 9.28 -9.16
C ASN A 167 19.49 8.32 -8.11
N LEU A 168 18.23 7.87 -8.23
CA LEU A 168 17.65 6.88 -7.34
C LEU A 168 18.40 5.54 -7.38
N ASP A 169 18.80 5.10 -8.57
CA ASP A 169 19.63 3.91 -8.73
C ASP A 169 20.99 4.06 -8.04
N THR A 170 21.63 5.23 -8.18
CA THR A 170 22.89 5.54 -7.48
C THR A 170 22.70 5.61 -5.95
N VAL A 171 21.57 6.09 -5.47
CA VAL A 171 21.26 6.12 -4.03
C VAL A 171 21.27 4.71 -3.45
N ILE A 172 20.79 3.71 -4.17
CA ILE A 172 20.83 2.31 -3.73
C ILE A 172 22.26 1.87 -3.40
N ASP A 173 23.21 2.25 -4.24
CA ASP A 173 24.63 1.87 -4.05
C ASP A 173 25.34 2.70 -2.96
N ALA A 174 24.91 3.94 -2.76
CA ALA A 174 25.55 4.89 -1.83
C ALA A 174 24.92 4.94 -0.43
N ASN A 175 23.76 4.31 -0.24
CA ASN A 175 22.98 4.40 0.98
C ASN A 175 23.61 3.60 2.13
N PHE A 176 23.30 4.03 3.36
CA PHE A 176 23.59 3.26 4.55
C PHE A 176 22.40 2.37 4.91
N TYR A 177 22.64 1.08 5.09
CA TYR A 177 21.63 0.11 5.48
C TYR A 177 21.77 -0.27 6.95
N PRO A 178 20.73 -0.09 7.78
CA PRO A 178 20.82 -0.39 9.22
C PRO A 178 20.90 -1.89 9.52
N VAL A 179 20.43 -2.74 8.60
CA VAL A 179 20.43 -4.19 8.70
C VAL A 179 20.77 -4.82 7.35
N ILE A 180 21.44 -5.96 7.39
CA ILE A 180 21.91 -6.65 6.18
C ILE A 180 20.76 -7.12 5.28
N GLU A 181 19.61 -7.45 5.85
CA GLU A 181 18.42 -7.88 5.12
C GLU A 181 17.85 -6.76 4.22
N ALA A 182 17.98 -5.49 4.67
CA ALA A 182 17.57 -4.33 3.87
C ALA A 182 18.54 -4.10 2.70
N GLU A 183 19.85 -4.23 2.94
CA GLU A 183 20.88 -4.19 1.90
C GLU A 183 20.64 -5.30 0.85
N ASN A 184 20.44 -6.54 1.30
CA ASN A 184 20.17 -7.69 0.44
C ASN A 184 18.99 -7.44 -0.49
N SER A 185 17.89 -6.95 0.05
CA SER A 185 16.67 -6.64 -0.72
C SER A 185 16.94 -5.54 -1.75
N ASN A 186 17.55 -4.43 -1.32
CA ASN A 186 17.77 -3.28 -2.17
C ASN A 186 18.73 -3.57 -3.32
N PHE A 187 19.84 -4.25 -3.07
CA PHE A 187 20.79 -4.65 -4.11
C PHE A 187 20.22 -5.73 -5.06
N ARG A 188 19.40 -6.64 -4.54
CA ARG A 188 18.78 -7.70 -5.33
C ARG A 188 17.71 -7.17 -6.29
N HIS A 189 16.87 -6.25 -5.82
CA HIS A 189 15.65 -5.83 -6.53
C HIS A 189 15.73 -4.41 -7.11
N ARG A 190 16.59 -3.55 -6.56
CA ARG A 190 16.78 -2.14 -6.96
C ARG A 190 15.47 -1.37 -7.10
N PRO A 191 14.60 -1.38 -6.06
CA PRO A 191 13.28 -0.78 -6.15
C PRO A 191 13.36 0.75 -6.11
N VAL A 192 12.65 1.39 -7.03
CA VAL A 192 12.51 2.84 -7.07
C VAL A 192 11.04 3.23 -7.22
N GLY A 193 10.64 4.28 -6.50
CA GLY A 193 9.32 4.89 -6.63
C GLY A 193 9.46 6.35 -7.06
N LEU A 194 9.01 6.66 -8.27
CA LEU A 194 9.00 8.02 -8.78
C LEU A 194 7.57 8.49 -9.01
N GLY A 195 7.09 9.39 -8.16
CA GLY A 195 5.78 10.00 -8.24
C GLY A 195 5.80 11.39 -8.85
N ILE A 196 4.60 11.97 -8.94
CA ILE A 196 4.38 13.34 -9.38
C ILE A 196 3.62 14.13 -8.30
N GLN A 197 3.79 15.44 -8.29
CA GLN A 197 3.04 16.36 -7.45
C GLN A 197 2.71 17.64 -8.21
N GLY A 198 1.69 18.37 -7.73
CA GLY A 198 1.28 19.64 -8.33
C GLY A 198 0.54 19.50 -9.66
N LEU A 199 -0.17 18.38 -9.91
CA LEU A 199 -0.96 18.20 -11.12
C LEU A 199 -2.05 19.26 -11.25
N ALA A 200 -2.78 19.53 -10.16
CA ALA A 200 -3.82 20.56 -10.14
C ALA A 200 -3.24 21.95 -10.43
N ASP A 201 -2.08 22.28 -9.86
CA ASP A 201 -1.41 23.55 -10.11
C ASP A 201 -0.99 23.68 -11.59
N ALA A 202 -0.50 22.59 -12.20
CA ALA A 202 -0.15 22.58 -13.62
C ALA A 202 -1.37 22.86 -14.50
N PHE A 203 -2.52 22.22 -14.23
CA PHE A 203 -3.76 22.47 -14.94
C PHE A 203 -4.26 23.91 -14.77
N ILE A 204 -4.20 24.46 -13.55
CA ILE A 204 -4.56 25.86 -13.27
C ILE A 204 -3.63 26.81 -14.06
N MET A 205 -2.33 26.57 -14.06
CA MET A 205 -1.35 27.41 -14.78
C MET A 205 -1.55 27.40 -16.28
N LEU A 206 -1.99 26.25 -16.82
CA LEU A 206 -2.32 26.08 -18.25
C LEU A 206 -3.75 26.54 -18.57
N ARG A 207 -4.57 26.84 -17.56
CA ARG A 207 -6.01 27.17 -17.68
C ARG A 207 -6.83 26.06 -18.31
N LEU A 208 -6.49 24.82 -18.00
CA LEU A 208 -7.19 23.61 -18.46
C LEU A 208 -8.05 23.04 -17.35
N PRO A 209 -9.31 22.65 -17.62
CA PRO A 209 -10.09 21.84 -16.70
C PRO A 209 -9.60 20.38 -16.74
N PHE A 210 -9.78 19.62 -15.66
CA PHE A 210 -9.43 18.19 -15.60
C PHE A 210 -10.16 17.32 -16.64
N THR A 211 -11.22 17.84 -17.23
CA THR A 211 -12.04 17.17 -18.25
C THR A 211 -11.69 17.61 -19.68
N SER A 212 -10.61 18.38 -19.88
CA SER A 212 -10.16 18.74 -21.23
C SER A 212 -9.54 17.55 -21.94
N ASP A 213 -9.61 17.58 -23.28
CA ASP A 213 -9.00 16.58 -24.17
C ASP A 213 -7.50 16.91 -24.46
N GLU A 214 -6.98 18.00 -23.90
CA GLU A 214 -5.60 18.50 -24.11
C GLU A 214 -4.62 17.95 -23.06
#